data_010760281ea03cb87b00e5b266d88e41
#
_entry.id   010760281ea03cb87b00e5b266d88e41
#
_cell.length_a   1.000
_cell.length_b   1.000
_cell.length_c   1.000
_cell.angle_alpha   90.00
_cell.angle_beta   90.00
_cell.angle_gamma   90.00
#
_symmetry.space_group_name_H-M   'P 1'
#
loop_
_entity.id
_entity.type
_entity.pdbx_description
1 polymer ?
#
loop_
_entity_poly.entity_id
_entity_poly.type
_entity_poly.pdbx_seq_one_letter_code
_entity_poly.pdbx_strand_id
1 'polypeptide(L)'
;MLGIRLDLNGYLEECCRVIHDLPFTDIQALSYDLFTAWQAGRFVFVCGNGGAGSTAGHFAEDLLKSTLDPKDYLNNQAKRLKVMSLSENTSAILAWANDEGFERVFVEQLKNFASPSDILIAMSGSGNSKNVLNAVEWANQHQLTTWGLTGYDGGELQTIASRNL
;
A
#
# COMPACT_ATOMS: atom_id res chain seq x y z
N MET A 1 5.36 -3.90 21.52
CA MET A 1 4.24 -4.82 21.79
C MET A 1 3.29 -4.17 22.77
N LEU A 2 2.27 -3.48 22.27
CA LEU A 2 1.26 -2.78 23.10
C LEU A 2 0.38 -3.76 23.88
N GLY A 3 0.10 -4.95 23.33
CA GLY A 3 -0.88 -5.89 23.86
C GLY A 3 -0.51 -6.66 25.13
N ILE A 4 0.72 -6.51 25.67
CA ILE A 4 1.14 -7.26 26.87
C ILE A 4 0.95 -6.42 28.14
N ARG A 5 0.71 -5.12 28.05
CA ARG A 5 0.68 -4.19 29.20
C ARG A 5 -0.68 -3.52 29.44
N LEU A 6 -1.64 -3.69 28.53
CA LEU A 6 -2.95 -3.09 28.67
C LEU A 6 -3.99 -4.18 28.95
N ASP A 7 -4.89 -3.92 29.87
CA ASP A 7 -6.14 -4.67 29.97
C ASP A 7 -7.04 -4.32 28.78
N LEU A 8 -8.19 -5.00 28.64
CA LEU A 8 -9.11 -4.80 27.52
C LEU A 8 -9.58 -3.35 27.41
N ASN A 9 -9.88 -2.69 28.52
CA ASN A 9 -10.36 -1.32 28.52
C ASN A 9 -9.26 -0.36 28.07
N GLY A 10 -8.06 -0.49 28.65
CA GLY A 10 -6.90 0.33 28.24
C GLY A 10 -6.52 0.14 26.77
N TYR A 11 -6.69 -1.08 26.22
CA TYR A 11 -6.49 -1.33 24.79
C TYR A 11 -7.51 -0.59 23.93
N LEU A 12 -8.80 -0.63 24.31
CA LEU A 12 -9.88 0.06 23.58
C LEU A 12 -9.72 1.59 23.65
N GLU A 13 -9.35 2.11 24.80
CA GLU A 13 -9.05 3.55 24.95
C GLU A 13 -7.90 3.98 24.04
N GLU A 14 -6.82 3.19 23.98
CA GLU A 14 -5.69 3.47 23.09
C GLU A 14 -6.09 3.39 21.62
N CYS A 15 -6.94 2.43 21.21
CA CYS A 15 -7.48 2.40 19.85
C CYS A 15 -8.27 3.67 19.52
N CYS A 16 -9.13 4.13 20.43
CA CYS A 16 -9.89 5.37 20.24
C CYS A 16 -8.95 6.59 20.12
N ARG A 17 -7.91 6.65 20.95
CA ARG A 17 -6.91 7.71 20.89
C ARG A 17 -6.20 7.73 19.53
N VAL A 18 -5.71 6.57 19.07
CA VAL A 18 -5.04 6.46 17.76
C VAL A 18 -5.95 6.90 16.62
N ILE A 19 -7.25 6.52 16.66
CA ILE A 19 -8.21 6.95 15.64
C ILE A 19 -8.40 8.47 15.66
N HIS A 20 -8.44 9.09 16.83
CA HIS A 20 -8.54 10.55 16.95
C HIS A 20 -7.29 11.29 16.43
N ASP A 21 -6.14 10.69 16.59
CA ASP A 21 -4.84 11.25 16.19
C ASP A 21 -4.48 10.99 14.72
N LEU A 22 -5.38 10.35 13.95
CA LEU A 22 -5.14 10.08 12.53
C LEU A 22 -4.85 11.37 11.75
N PRO A 23 -3.86 11.38 10.84
CA PRO A 23 -3.50 12.55 10.05
C PRO A 23 -4.49 12.79 8.90
N PHE A 24 -5.64 13.39 9.20
CA PHE A 24 -6.73 13.59 8.23
C PHE A 24 -6.29 14.30 6.95
N THR A 25 -5.37 15.24 7.05
CA THR A 25 -4.84 15.96 5.87
C THR A 25 -4.14 15.01 4.91
N ASP A 26 -3.34 14.06 5.45
CA ASP A 26 -2.61 13.10 4.63
C ASP A 26 -3.56 12.04 4.06
N ILE A 27 -4.58 11.62 4.83
CA ILE A 27 -5.65 10.75 4.34
C ILE A 27 -6.39 11.40 3.16
N GLN A 28 -6.72 12.70 3.25
CA GLN A 28 -7.33 13.44 2.16
C GLN A 28 -6.40 13.53 0.94
N ALA A 29 -5.10 13.74 1.16
CA ALA A 29 -4.11 13.79 0.10
C ALA A 29 -3.98 12.44 -0.63
N LEU A 30 -3.96 11.31 0.11
CA LEU A 30 -3.97 9.98 -0.47
C LEU A 30 -5.25 9.75 -1.31
N SER A 31 -6.41 10.11 -0.77
CA SER A 31 -7.68 10.00 -1.49
C SER A 31 -7.67 10.80 -2.79
N TYR A 32 -7.11 12.02 -2.78
CA TYR A 32 -6.97 12.86 -3.96
C TYR A 32 -6.02 12.25 -5.00
N ASP A 33 -4.89 11.68 -4.57
CA ASP A 33 -3.96 11.00 -5.47
C ASP A 33 -4.60 9.77 -6.14
N LEU A 34 -5.36 8.97 -5.38
CA LEU A 34 -6.12 7.84 -5.92
C LEU A 34 -7.15 8.28 -6.95
N PHE A 35 -7.88 9.35 -6.67
CA PHE A 35 -8.84 9.94 -7.62
C PHE A 35 -8.14 10.41 -8.90
N THR A 36 -7.00 11.08 -8.76
CA THR A 36 -6.20 11.56 -9.90
C THR A 36 -5.65 10.40 -10.74
N ALA A 37 -5.18 9.32 -10.08
CA ALA A 37 -4.75 8.10 -10.76
C ALA A 37 -5.89 7.46 -11.56
N TRP A 38 -7.09 7.38 -10.96
CA TRP A 38 -8.29 6.94 -11.67
C TRP A 38 -8.59 7.80 -12.89
N GLN A 39 -8.58 9.13 -12.74
CA GLN A 39 -8.82 10.06 -13.84
C GLN A 39 -7.80 9.91 -14.98
N ALA A 40 -6.54 9.69 -14.64
CA ALA A 40 -5.44 9.54 -15.59
C ALA A 40 -5.29 8.10 -16.12
N GLY A 41 -6.04 7.11 -15.59
CA GLY A 41 -5.92 5.70 -15.95
C GLY A 41 -4.59 5.06 -15.53
N ARG A 42 -4.00 5.56 -14.43
CA ARG A 42 -2.76 5.07 -13.83
C ARG A 42 -3.00 3.88 -12.92
N PHE A 43 -1.95 3.08 -12.72
CA PHE A 43 -1.97 1.99 -11.75
C PHE A 43 -1.73 2.48 -10.32
N VAL A 44 -2.36 1.79 -9.39
CA VAL A 44 -2.08 1.83 -7.95
C VAL A 44 -1.59 0.46 -7.53
N PHE A 45 -0.33 0.35 -7.17
CA PHE A 45 0.27 -0.86 -6.62
C PHE A 45 0.24 -0.79 -5.10
N VAL A 46 -0.05 -1.91 -4.45
CA VAL A 46 -0.07 -1.99 -2.98
C VAL A 46 0.79 -3.16 -2.55
N CYS A 47 1.65 -3.00 -1.54
CA CYS A 47 2.47 -4.08 -1.02
C CYS A 47 2.64 -4.03 0.50
N GLY A 48 2.92 -5.18 1.09
CA GLY A 48 3.22 -5.34 2.50
C GLY A 48 3.51 -6.80 2.85
N ASN A 49 4.02 -7.06 4.04
CA ASN A 49 4.32 -8.41 4.52
C ASN A 49 3.32 -8.84 5.60
N GLY A 50 3.06 -10.14 5.72
CA GLY A 50 2.23 -10.70 6.78
C GLY A 50 0.87 -10.00 6.89
N GLY A 51 0.54 -9.47 8.08
CA GLY A 51 -0.70 -8.72 8.30
C GLY A 51 -0.84 -7.48 7.42
N ALA A 52 0.25 -6.73 7.20
CA ALA A 52 0.27 -5.60 6.26
C ALA A 52 0.04 -6.08 4.81
N GLY A 53 0.51 -7.28 4.44
CA GLY A 53 0.22 -7.90 3.14
C GLY A 53 -1.26 -8.24 2.98
N SER A 54 -1.89 -8.80 4.02
CA SER A 54 -3.34 -9.06 4.02
C SER A 54 -4.15 -7.77 3.91
N THR A 55 -3.72 -6.71 4.61
CA THR A 55 -4.33 -5.38 4.50
C THR A 55 -4.15 -4.82 3.09
N ALA A 56 -2.98 -4.99 2.47
CA ALA A 56 -2.72 -4.56 1.10
C ALA A 56 -3.62 -5.27 0.08
N GLY A 57 -3.85 -6.57 0.26
CA GLY A 57 -4.80 -7.34 -0.57
C GLY A 57 -6.23 -6.84 -0.43
N HIS A 58 -6.72 -6.70 0.81
CA HIS A 58 -8.07 -6.19 1.09
C HIS A 58 -8.27 -4.76 0.57
N PHE A 59 -7.30 -3.89 0.81
CA PHE A 59 -7.33 -2.51 0.30
C PHE A 59 -7.39 -2.46 -1.24
N ALA A 60 -6.62 -3.30 -1.91
CA ALA A 60 -6.67 -3.41 -3.37
C ALA A 60 -8.03 -3.92 -3.87
N GLU A 61 -8.62 -4.91 -3.21
CA GLU A 61 -9.96 -5.45 -3.53
C GLU A 61 -11.04 -4.39 -3.39
N ASP A 62 -11.04 -3.66 -2.27
CA ASP A 62 -11.98 -2.57 -2.04
C ASP A 62 -11.86 -1.48 -3.11
N LEU A 63 -10.67 -1.08 -3.47
CA LEU A 63 -10.45 -0.10 -4.53
C LEU A 63 -10.89 -0.61 -5.92
N LEU A 64 -10.68 -1.90 -6.22
CA LEU A 64 -11.08 -2.50 -7.49
C LEU A 64 -12.60 -2.57 -7.67
N LYS A 65 -13.33 -2.90 -6.61
CA LYS A 65 -14.76 -3.19 -6.65
C LYS A 65 -15.60 -2.04 -6.12
N SER A 66 -15.28 -1.55 -4.91
CA SER A 66 -16.17 -0.65 -4.16
C SER A 66 -16.13 0.80 -4.67
N THR A 67 -15.17 1.14 -5.55
CA THR A 67 -15.11 2.43 -6.23
C THR A 67 -15.99 2.51 -7.49
N LEU A 68 -16.58 1.38 -7.92
CA LEU A 68 -17.50 1.37 -9.06
C LEU A 68 -18.95 1.45 -8.59
N ASP A 69 -19.72 2.37 -9.17
CA ASP A 69 -21.16 2.48 -8.91
C ASP A 69 -21.87 1.17 -9.35
N PRO A 70 -22.74 0.57 -8.51
CA PRO A 70 -23.47 -0.64 -8.87
C PRO A 70 -24.22 -0.57 -10.20
N LYS A 71 -24.73 0.59 -10.58
CA LYS A 71 -25.38 0.82 -11.90
C LYS A 71 -24.44 0.59 -13.07
N ASP A 72 -23.13 0.72 -12.85
CA ASP A 72 -22.11 0.58 -13.89
C ASP A 72 -21.46 -0.82 -13.96
N TYR A 73 -21.91 -1.79 -13.16
CA TYR A 73 -21.32 -3.14 -13.18
C TYR A 73 -21.38 -3.82 -14.55
N LEU A 74 -22.44 -3.58 -15.30
CA LEU A 74 -22.63 -4.11 -16.66
C LEU A 74 -22.19 -3.15 -17.76
N ASN A 75 -21.72 -1.96 -17.40
CA ASN A 75 -21.25 -0.97 -18.34
C ASN A 75 -19.78 -1.21 -18.70
N ASN A 76 -19.54 -1.79 -19.86
CA ASN A 76 -18.18 -2.09 -20.36
C ASN A 76 -17.35 -0.83 -20.65
N GLN A 77 -17.98 0.36 -20.70
CA GLN A 77 -17.29 1.64 -20.88
C GLN A 77 -17.02 2.37 -19.56
N ALA A 78 -17.53 1.84 -18.44
CA ALA A 78 -17.29 2.44 -17.14
C ALA A 78 -15.79 2.46 -16.82
N LYS A 79 -15.27 3.62 -16.46
CA LYS A 79 -13.88 3.80 -16.10
C LYS A 79 -13.62 3.16 -14.73
N ARG A 80 -12.66 2.26 -14.68
CA ARG A 80 -12.28 1.53 -13.48
C ARG A 80 -10.94 2.00 -12.95
N LEU A 81 -10.75 2.00 -11.64
CA LEU A 81 -9.45 2.19 -11.02
C LEU A 81 -8.60 0.94 -11.24
N LYS A 82 -7.39 1.12 -11.73
CA LYS A 82 -6.43 0.03 -11.92
C LYS A 82 -5.64 -0.16 -10.63
N VAL A 83 -5.89 -1.24 -9.92
CA VAL A 83 -5.20 -1.54 -8.65
C VAL A 83 -4.65 -2.96 -8.69
N MET A 84 -3.49 -3.16 -8.07
CA MET A 84 -2.87 -4.47 -7.95
C MET A 84 -2.17 -4.61 -6.59
N SER A 85 -2.53 -5.62 -5.83
CA SER A 85 -1.73 -6.05 -4.68
C SER A 85 -0.57 -6.92 -5.14
N LEU A 86 0.65 -6.46 -4.88
CA LEU A 86 1.87 -7.24 -5.16
C LEU A 86 2.07 -8.37 -4.13
N SER A 87 1.33 -8.32 -3.01
CA SER A 87 1.40 -9.32 -1.94
C SER A 87 0.58 -10.58 -2.24
N GLU A 88 -0.26 -10.57 -3.27
CA GLU A 88 -1.15 -11.71 -3.60
C GLU A 88 -0.69 -12.53 -4.80
N ASN A 89 0.34 -12.12 -5.50
CA ASN A 89 0.93 -12.88 -6.60
C ASN A 89 1.87 -13.98 -6.06
N THR A 90 1.30 -14.99 -5.42
CA THR A 90 2.03 -16.03 -4.68
C THR A 90 3.10 -16.70 -5.52
N SER A 91 2.81 -17.06 -6.78
CA SER A 91 3.78 -17.75 -7.63
C SER A 91 4.99 -16.86 -7.95
N ALA A 92 4.80 -15.58 -8.24
CA ALA A 92 5.89 -14.65 -8.48
C ALA A 92 6.72 -14.42 -7.19
N ILE A 93 6.05 -14.26 -6.05
CA ILE A 93 6.73 -14.11 -4.75
C ILE A 93 7.61 -15.31 -4.45
N LEU A 94 7.07 -16.54 -4.60
CA LEU A 94 7.82 -17.76 -4.32
C LEU A 94 9.00 -17.96 -5.27
N ALA A 95 8.83 -17.68 -6.57
CA ALA A 95 9.89 -17.78 -7.55
C ALA A 95 11.04 -16.80 -7.23
N TRP A 96 10.74 -15.52 -7.07
CA TRP A 96 11.75 -14.51 -6.76
C TRP A 96 12.43 -14.74 -5.40
N ALA A 97 11.65 -15.16 -4.38
CA ALA A 97 12.20 -15.47 -3.06
C ALA A 97 13.15 -16.65 -3.08
N ASN A 98 12.85 -17.68 -3.87
CA ASN A 98 13.69 -18.88 -4.01
C ASN A 98 14.98 -18.62 -4.78
N ASP A 99 14.92 -17.86 -5.86
CA ASP A 99 16.03 -17.73 -6.80
C ASP A 99 16.95 -16.53 -6.45
N GLU A 100 16.37 -15.41 -5.99
CA GLU A 100 17.09 -14.14 -5.85
C GLU A 100 16.95 -13.48 -4.46
N GLY A 101 16.10 -14.03 -3.59
CA GLY A 101 15.90 -13.56 -2.23
C GLY A 101 14.61 -12.78 -2.01
N PHE A 102 14.12 -12.82 -0.76
CA PHE A 102 12.83 -12.24 -0.39
C PHE A 102 12.77 -10.71 -0.53
N GLU A 103 13.91 -10.04 -0.51
CA GLU A 103 14.02 -8.59 -0.70
C GLU A 103 13.64 -8.14 -2.12
N ARG A 104 13.53 -9.06 -3.09
CA ARG A 104 13.22 -8.76 -4.49
C ARG A 104 11.75 -8.96 -4.87
N VAL A 105 10.96 -9.61 -4.03
CA VAL A 105 9.61 -10.09 -4.39
C VAL A 105 8.62 -9.00 -4.85
N PHE A 106 8.75 -7.77 -4.40
CA PHE A 106 7.88 -6.66 -4.80
C PHE A 106 8.49 -5.83 -5.93
N VAL A 107 9.76 -5.50 -5.83
CA VAL A 107 10.41 -4.63 -6.83
C VAL A 107 10.42 -5.27 -8.21
N GLU A 108 10.59 -6.59 -8.31
CA GLU A 108 10.60 -7.27 -9.61
C GLU A 108 9.23 -7.28 -10.28
N GLN A 109 8.16 -7.34 -9.49
CA GLN A 109 6.80 -7.18 -10.03
C GLN A 109 6.56 -5.76 -10.53
N LEU A 110 7.02 -4.72 -9.80
CA LEU A 110 6.94 -3.33 -10.27
C LEU A 110 7.63 -3.14 -11.61
N LYS A 111 8.83 -3.70 -11.80
CA LYS A 111 9.58 -3.62 -13.07
C LYS A 111 8.80 -4.16 -14.27
N ASN A 112 7.91 -5.13 -14.05
CA ASN A 112 7.08 -5.68 -15.11
C ASN A 112 5.88 -4.80 -15.47
N PHE A 113 5.31 -4.08 -14.53
CA PHE A 113 3.99 -3.48 -14.68
C PHE A 113 3.94 -1.97 -14.54
N ALA A 114 4.86 -1.38 -13.77
CA ALA A 114 4.76 0.02 -13.41
C ALA A 114 5.25 0.95 -14.51
N SER A 115 4.63 2.11 -14.59
CA SER A 115 4.96 3.20 -15.49
C SER A 115 5.11 4.52 -14.70
N PRO A 116 5.82 5.52 -15.25
CA PRO A 116 5.91 6.83 -14.59
C PRO A 116 4.54 7.42 -14.27
N SER A 117 4.42 8.05 -13.10
CA SER A 117 3.20 8.62 -12.53
C SER A 117 2.17 7.60 -12.02
N ASP A 118 2.48 6.31 -12.00
CA ASP A 118 1.72 5.34 -11.22
C ASP A 118 1.95 5.57 -9.70
N ILE A 119 1.16 4.93 -8.86
CA ILE A 119 1.26 5.04 -7.41
C ILE A 119 1.73 3.71 -6.82
N LEU A 120 2.63 3.77 -5.84
CA LEU A 120 2.95 2.66 -4.95
C LEU A 120 2.54 3.00 -3.52
N ILE A 121 1.67 2.20 -2.92
CA ILE A 121 1.32 2.26 -1.50
C ILE A 121 2.05 1.11 -0.80
N ALA A 122 3.01 1.45 0.04
CA ALA A 122 3.89 0.52 0.73
C ALA A 122 3.53 0.46 2.21
N MET A 123 3.13 -0.72 2.70
CA MET A 123 2.68 -0.92 4.07
C MET A 123 3.71 -1.71 4.87
N SER A 124 4.24 -1.12 5.95
CA SER A 124 5.17 -1.79 6.86
C SER A 124 5.04 -1.25 8.27
N GLY A 125 4.55 -2.07 9.20
CA GLY A 125 4.41 -1.65 10.60
C GLY A 125 5.71 -1.16 11.23
N SER A 126 6.85 -1.78 10.95
CA SER A 126 8.17 -1.34 11.44
C SER A 126 8.83 -0.28 10.55
N GLY A 127 8.34 -0.10 9.33
CA GLY A 127 8.98 0.76 8.33
C GLY A 127 10.35 0.28 7.82
N ASN A 128 10.78 -0.94 8.18
CA ASN A 128 12.16 -1.42 7.93
C ASN A 128 12.23 -2.73 7.12
N SER A 129 11.14 -3.15 6.49
CA SER A 129 11.10 -4.37 5.68
C SER A 129 11.85 -4.16 4.36
N LYS A 130 12.95 -4.86 4.14
CA LYS A 130 13.86 -4.66 2.99
C LYS A 130 13.16 -4.76 1.63
N ASN A 131 12.27 -5.74 1.44
CA ASN A 131 11.52 -5.90 0.20
C ASN A 131 10.57 -4.72 -0.08
N VAL A 132 10.01 -4.11 0.98
CA VAL A 132 9.18 -2.91 0.89
C VAL A 132 10.04 -1.70 0.55
N LEU A 133 11.17 -1.52 1.26
CA LEU A 133 12.12 -0.42 1.01
C LEU A 133 12.66 -0.45 -0.42
N ASN A 134 13.13 -1.61 -0.90
CA ASN A 134 13.63 -1.78 -2.27
C ASN A 134 12.56 -1.41 -3.33
N ALA A 135 11.30 -1.77 -3.06
CA ALA A 135 10.20 -1.41 -3.95
C ALA A 135 9.97 0.11 -4.00
N VAL A 136 10.02 0.79 -2.84
CA VAL A 136 9.84 2.25 -2.74
C VAL A 136 11.02 2.99 -3.38
N GLU A 137 12.26 2.59 -3.11
CA GLU A 137 13.44 3.20 -3.73
C GLU A 137 13.39 3.11 -5.25
N TRP A 138 13.08 1.92 -5.78
CA TRP A 138 12.94 1.74 -7.22
C TRP A 138 11.80 2.59 -7.79
N ALA A 139 10.65 2.63 -7.12
CA ALA A 139 9.49 3.42 -7.53
C ALA A 139 9.81 4.92 -7.60
N ASN A 140 10.52 5.44 -6.60
CA ASN A 140 10.98 6.84 -6.59
C ASN A 140 11.91 7.15 -7.78
N GLN A 141 12.86 6.25 -8.06
CA GLN A 141 13.80 6.41 -9.19
C GLN A 141 13.08 6.38 -10.54
N HIS A 142 11.91 5.74 -10.62
CA HIS A 142 11.11 5.58 -11.84
C HIS A 142 9.87 6.48 -11.88
N GLN A 143 9.87 7.55 -11.08
CA GLN A 143 8.85 8.61 -11.11
C GLN A 143 7.44 8.14 -10.72
N LEU A 144 7.32 7.13 -9.87
CA LEU A 144 6.07 6.79 -9.21
C LEU A 144 5.86 7.71 -8.01
N THR A 145 4.61 7.99 -7.68
CA THR A 145 4.27 8.57 -6.37
C THR A 145 4.25 7.46 -5.33
N THR A 146 5.05 7.60 -4.28
CA THR A 146 5.14 6.59 -3.22
C THR A 146 4.48 7.07 -1.93
N TRP A 147 3.64 6.21 -1.34
CA TRP A 147 3.03 6.39 -0.03
C TRP A 147 3.55 5.33 0.94
N GLY A 148 4.10 5.77 2.06
CA GLY A 148 4.48 4.90 3.18
C GLY A 148 3.37 4.88 4.24
N LEU A 149 2.80 3.71 4.53
CA LEU A 149 1.89 3.48 5.63
C LEU A 149 2.63 2.71 6.72
N THR A 150 2.87 3.38 7.84
CA THR A 150 3.78 2.88 8.86
C THR A 150 3.13 2.84 10.25
N GLY A 151 3.75 2.13 11.17
CA GLY A 151 3.46 2.19 12.59
C GLY A 151 4.68 2.68 13.37
N TYR A 152 4.56 2.73 14.69
CA TYR A 152 5.63 3.11 15.62
C TYR A 152 6.25 4.48 15.27
N ASP A 153 7.55 4.49 14.99
CA ASP A 153 8.35 5.66 14.59
C ASP A 153 8.51 5.82 13.07
N GLY A 154 7.83 4.97 12.30
CA GLY A 154 7.84 5.01 10.83
C GLY A 154 9.04 4.35 10.17
N GLY A 155 10.13 4.13 10.88
CA GLY A 155 11.36 3.53 10.37
C GLY A 155 11.93 4.24 9.14
N GLU A 156 12.68 3.51 8.33
CA GLU A 156 13.29 4.03 7.10
C GLU A 156 12.24 4.38 6.03
N LEU A 157 11.12 3.65 5.98
CA LEU A 157 10.05 3.88 5.01
C LEU A 157 9.50 5.31 5.10
N GLN A 158 9.36 5.85 6.33
CA GLN A 158 8.90 7.23 6.53
C GLN A 158 9.85 8.27 5.91
N THR A 159 11.14 7.97 5.81
CA THR A 159 12.13 8.90 5.26
C THR A 159 12.27 8.84 3.76
N ILE A 160 12.05 7.65 3.16
CA ILE A 160 12.26 7.44 1.72
C ILE A 160 10.98 7.57 0.89
N ALA A 161 9.80 7.31 1.47
CA ALA A 161 8.55 7.52 0.75
C ALA A 161 8.31 9.01 0.48
N SER A 162 7.79 9.34 -0.70
CA SER A 162 7.50 10.73 -1.06
C SER A 162 6.36 11.35 -0.23
N ARG A 163 5.48 10.50 0.31
CA ARG A 163 4.38 10.86 1.22
C ARG A 163 4.17 9.76 2.26
N ASN A 164 3.62 10.12 3.42
CA ASN A 164 3.46 9.20 4.55
C ASN A 164 2.07 9.32 5.20
N LEU A 165 1.68 8.19 5.85
CA LEU A 165 0.47 8.06 6.65
C LEU A 165 0.75 7.17 7.86
#